data_9c75a5ff8fe0a34a53a22d951be8cfb3
#
_entry.id   9c75a5ff8fe0a34a53a22d951be8cfb3
#
_cell.length_a   1.000
_cell.length_b   1.000
_cell.length_c   1.000
_cell.angle_alpha   90.00
_cell.angle_beta   90.00
_cell.angle_gamma   90.00
#
_symmetry.space_group_name_H-M   'P 1'
#
loop_
_entity.id
_entity.type
_entity.pdbx_description
1 polymer ?
#
loop_
_entity_poly.entity_id
_entity_poly.type
_entity_poly.pdbx_seq_one_letter_code
_entity_poly.pdbx_strand_id
1 'polypeptide(L)'
;VTSNGRYSDVYEDLVAYLRTIDTPLVILDEAGDLQYEAFLELKALWNATERCCAWYMMGADGLKEKINRAIEGKKVGYTEMLSRYGDSYSKVTPDDAQEREKFLKAQAAIVAKINAPDGADIAKIVHSTGGGLRRVYTEIEKLRRMQA
;
A
#
# COMPACT_ATOMS: atom_id res chain seq x y z
N VAL A 1 -2.19 21.10 3.72
CA VAL A 1 -3.10 21.12 2.55
C VAL A 1 -4.52 21.10 3.09
N THR A 2 -5.28 22.17 2.88
CA THR A 2 -6.67 22.27 3.31
C THR A 2 -7.59 21.63 2.27
N SER A 3 -8.39 20.64 2.67
CA SER A 3 -9.28 19.88 1.78
C SER A 3 -10.56 20.62 1.33
N ASN A 4 -10.71 21.92 1.61
CA ASN A 4 -11.93 22.70 1.36
C ASN A 4 -11.86 23.64 0.16
N GLY A 5 -10.91 23.42 -0.77
CA GLY A 5 -10.75 24.22 -1.99
C GLY A 5 -11.38 23.58 -3.22
N ARG A 6 -11.39 24.31 -4.33
CA ARG A 6 -11.66 23.73 -5.66
C ARG A 6 -10.57 22.69 -5.94
N TYR A 7 -10.89 21.70 -6.76
CA TYR A 7 -9.94 20.66 -7.14
C TYR A 7 -8.59 21.24 -7.62
N SER A 8 -8.61 22.27 -8.46
CA SER A 8 -7.42 22.97 -8.96
C SER A 8 -6.53 23.48 -7.82
N ASP A 9 -7.15 24.10 -6.81
CA ASP A 9 -6.45 24.72 -5.70
C ASP A 9 -5.76 23.66 -4.83
N VAL A 10 -6.47 22.57 -4.56
CA VAL A 10 -5.93 21.41 -3.80
C VAL A 10 -4.76 20.75 -4.56
N TYR A 11 -4.88 20.62 -5.88
CA TYR A 11 -3.83 20.09 -6.74
C TYR A 11 -2.57 20.96 -6.69
N GLU A 12 -2.72 22.27 -6.90
CA GLU A 12 -1.60 23.24 -6.86
C GLU A 12 -0.93 23.28 -5.49
N ASP A 13 -1.71 23.30 -4.42
CA ASP A 13 -1.24 23.25 -3.04
C ASP A 13 -0.43 21.98 -2.77
N LEU A 14 -0.92 20.82 -3.23
CA LEU A 14 -0.23 19.54 -3.05
C LEU A 14 1.11 19.53 -3.79
N VAL A 15 1.13 19.98 -5.06
CA VAL A 15 2.36 20.06 -5.84
C VAL A 15 3.36 21.03 -5.19
N ALA A 16 2.89 22.21 -4.76
CA ALA A 16 3.74 23.18 -4.06
C ALA A 16 4.29 22.59 -2.76
N TYR A 17 3.45 21.94 -1.96
CA TYR A 17 3.86 21.29 -0.72
C TYR A 17 4.92 20.20 -0.95
N LEU A 18 4.70 19.28 -1.90
CA LEU A 18 5.67 18.23 -2.21
C LEU A 18 7.04 18.78 -2.64
N ARG A 19 7.06 19.92 -3.32
CA ARG A 19 8.30 20.59 -3.74
C ARG A 19 9.06 21.27 -2.58
N THR A 20 8.41 21.51 -1.45
CA THR A 20 9.06 22.08 -0.26
C THR A 20 9.70 21.04 0.65
N ILE A 21 9.33 19.77 0.50
CA ILE A 21 9.89 18.68 1.30
C ILE A 21 11.19 18.20 0.66
N ASP A 22 12.21 17.98 1.47
CA ASP A 22 13.45 17.37 1.02
C ASP A 22 13.20 15.86 0.79
N THR A 23 13.46 15.38 -0.45
CA THR A 23 13.33 13.97 -0.85
C THR A 23 11.98 13.31 -0.47
N PRO A 24 10.83 13.90 -0.85
CA PRO A 24 9.53 13.33 -0.49
C PRO A 24 9.29 11.98 -1.17
N LEU A 25 8.64 11.05 -0.44
CA LEU A 25 8.14 9.79 -0.94
C LEU A 25 6.62 9.74 -0.76
N VAL A 26 5.89 9.61 -1.86
CA VAL A 26 4.45 9.33 -1.84
C VAL A 26 4.20 7.85 -2.03
N ILE A 27 3.51 7.24 -1.07
CA ILE A 27 3.10 5.85 -1.12
C ILE A 27 1.60 5.79 -1.37
N LEU A 28 1.22 5.10 -2.43
CA LEU A 28 -0.18 4.86 -2.81
C LEU A 28 -0.51 3.40 -2.46
N ASP A 29 -1.24 3.23 -1.37
CA ASP A 29 -1.76 1.92 -1.01
C ASP A 29 -3.08 1.64 -1.75
N GLU A 30 -3.38 0.37 -1.97
CA GLU A 30 -4.55 -0.09 -2.72
C GLU A 30 -4.71 0.56 -4.12
N ALA A 31 -3.58 0.84 -4.78
CA ALA A 31 -3.57 1.50 -6.10
C ALA A 31 -4.35 0.71 -7.18
N GLY A 32 -4.62 -0.56 -6.96
CA GLY A 32 -5.51 -1.38 -7.80
C GLY A 32 -6.96 -0.90 -7.84
N ASP A 33 -7.42 -0.17 -6.81
CA ASP A 33 -8.80 0.30 -6.70
C ASP A 33 -9.03 1.66 -7.38
N LEU A 34 -7.94 2.35 -7.79
CA LEU A 34 -8.05 3.63 -8.48
C LEU A 34 -8.88 3.51 -9.76
N GLN A 35 -9.85 4.40 -9.93
CA GLN A 35 -10.59 4.55 -11.18
C GLN A 35 -9.69 5.16 -12.26
N TYR A 36 -10.11 5.07 -13.52
CA TYR A 36 -9.32 5.53 -14.66
C TYR A 36 -8.96 7.02 -14.56
N GLU A 37 -9.94 7.85 -14.21
CA GLU A 37 -9.78 9.29 -14.05
C GLU A 37 -8.74 9.61 -12.96
N ALA A 38 -8.83 8.93 -11.81
CA ALA A 38 -7.86 9.08 -10.73
C ALA A 38 -6.44 8.64 -11.15
N PHE A 39 -6.34 7.66 -12.03
CA PHE A 39 -5.06 7.24 -12.60
C PHE A 39 -4.45 8.31 -13.51
N LEU A 40 -5.27 9.02 -14.28
CA LEU A 40 -4.81 10.16 -15.10
C LEU A 40 -4.35 11.34 -14.23
N GLU A 41 -5.05 11.61 -13.13
CA GLU A 41 -4.66 12.64 -12.17
C GLU A 41 -3.34 12.30 -11.49
N LEU A 42 -3.15 11.04 -11.12
CA LEU A 42 -1.90 10.57 -10.57
C LEU A 42 -0.73 10.78 -11.55
N LYS A 43 -0.95 10.52 -12.83
CA LYS A 43 0.01 10.82 -13.88
C LYS A 43 0.35 12.32 -13.95
N ALA A 44 -0.65 13.19 -13.84
CA ALA A 44 -0.45 14.63 -13.85
C ALA A 44 0.37 15.08 -12.61
N LEU A 45 0.06 14.57 -11.44
CA LEU A 45 0.83 14.81 -10.21
C LEU A 45 2.28 14.34 -10.33
N TRP A 46 2.48 13.14 -10.88
CA TRP A 46 3.82 12.61 -11.13
C TRP A 46 4.62 13.54 -12.05
N ASN A 47 4.03 13.97 -13.17
CA ASN A 47 4.66 14.90 -14.09
C ASN A 47 5.03 16.24 -13.42
N ALA A 48 4.12 16.76 -12.60
CA ALA A 48 4.36 18.03 -11.89
C ALA A 48 5.44 17.92 -10.81
N THR A 49 5.70 16.72 -10.30
CA THR A 49 6.69 16.48 -9.23
C THR A 49 7.89 15.66 -9.70
N GLU A 50 8.09 15.53 -11.02
CA GLU A 50 9.22 14.83 -11.60
C GLU A 50 10.54 15.39 -11.04
N ARG A 51 11.46 14.51 -10.67
CA ARG A 51 12.78 14.81 -10.08
C ARG A 51 12.78 15.38 -8.66
N CYS A 52 11.63 15.69 -8.08
CA CYS A 52 11.58 16.16 -6.69
C CYS A 52 10.84 15.21 -5.74
N CYS A 53 10.07 14.26 -6.26
CA CYS A 53 9.28 13.33 -5.46
C CYS A 53 9.42 11.91 -5.99
N ALA A 54 9.65 10.96 -5.07
CA ALA A 54 9.56 9.54 -5.37
C ALA A 54 8.12 9.06 -5.18
N TRP A 55 7.66 8.15 -6.05
CA TRP A 55 6.33 7.58 -6.03
C TRP A 55 6.40 6.07 -5.95
N TYR A 56 5.64 5.49 -5.04
CA TYR A 56 5.57 4.05 -4.84
C TYR A 56 4.11 3.58 -4.81
N MET A 57 3.76 2.66 -5.70
CA MET A 57 2.42 2.08 -5.74
C MET A 57 2.43 0.68 -5.11
N MET A 58 1.48 0.44 -4.22
CA MET A 58 1.20 -0.86 -3.63
C MET A 58 -0.23 -1.27 -3.96
N GLY A 59 -0.45 -2.55 -4.04
CA GLY A 59 -1.78 -3.12 -4.26
C GLY A 59 -1.74 -4.63 -4.18
N ALA A 60 -2.91 -5.25 -4.15
CA ALA A 60 -3.06 -6.68 -4.24
C ALA A 60 -2.67 -7.20 -5.65
N ASP A 61 -2.65 -8.50 -5.83
CA ASP A 61 -2.28 -9.18 -7.09
C ASP A 61 -3.02 -8.62 -8.34
N GLY A 62 -4.20 -8.05 -8.15
CA GLY A 62 -5.00 -7.43 -9.21
C GLY A 62 -4.45 -6.12 -9.79
N LEU A 63 -3.51 -5.44 -9.12
CA LEU A 63 -2.94 -4.18 -9.64
C LEU A 63 -2.19 -4.41 -10.95
N LYS A 64 -1.31 -5.39 -10.99
CA LYS A 64 -0.55 -5.76 -12.19
C LYS A 64 -1.48 -6.16 -13.33
N GLU A 65 -2.46 -7.01 -13.05
CA GLU A 65 -3.44 -7.45 -14.05
C GLU A 65 -4.27 -6.31 -14.60
N LYS A 66 -4.69 -5.38 -13.74
CA LYS A 66 -5.45 -4.19 -14.15
C LYS A 66 -4.64 -3.31 -15.10
N ILE A 67 -3.37 -3.05 -14.78
CA ILE A 67 -2.48 -2.26 -15.63
C ILE A 67 -2.28 -2.96 -16.97
N ASN A 68 -1.98 -4.26 -16.98
CA ASN A 68 -1.78 -5.03 -18.21
C ASN A 68 -3.02 -5.02 -19.10
N ARG A 69 -4.21 -5.29 -18.55
CA ARG A 69 -5.48 -5.23 -19.30
C ARG A 69 -5.75 -3.85 -19.89
N ALA A 70 -5.40 -2.78 -19.15
CA ALA A 70 -5.58 -1.42 -19.64
C ALA A 70 -4.63 -1.10 -20.81
N ILE A 71 -3.39 -1.61 -20.77
CA ILE A 71 -2.41 -1.47 -21.85
C ILE A 71 -2.84 -2.28 -23.09
N GLU A 72 -3.25 -3.54 -22.91
CA GLU A 72 -3.78 -4.39 -23.99
C GLU A 72 -5.01 -3.75 -24.64
N GLY A 73 -5.88 -3.14 -23.84
CA GLY A 73 -7.03 -2.37 -24.28
C GLY A 73 -6.70 -0.98 -24.86
N LYS A 74 -5.40 -0.65 -25.00
CA LYS A 74 -4.90 0.64 -25.53
C LYS A 74 -5.49 1.87 -24.80
N LYS A 75 -5.77 1.73 -23.50
CA LYS A 75 -6.21 2.87 -22.69
C LYS A 75 -5.11 3.91 -22.58
N VAL A 76 -5.45 5.16 -22.89
CA VAL A 76 -4.49 6.28 -22.89
C VAL A 76 -3.91 6.46 -21.47
N GLY A 77 -2.61 6.74 -21.39
CA GLY A 77 -1.92 7.05 -20.14
C GLY A 77 -1.29 5.85 -19.42
N TYR A 78 -1.79 4.62 -19.59
CA TYR A 78 -1.25 3.46 -18.87
C TYR A 78 0.15 3.05 -19.35
N THR A 79 0.39 3.04 -20.65
CA THR A 79 1.73 2.76 -21.21
C THR A 79 2.76 3.77 -20.72
N GLU A 80 2.36 5.05 -20.66
CA GLU A 80 3.22 6.12 -20.18
C GLU A 80 3.50 6.01 -18.69
N MET A 81 2.49 5.65 -17.88
CA MET A 81 2.67 5.37 -16.45
C MET A 81 3.62 4.18 -16.23
N LEU A 82 3.43 3.09 -16.96
CA LEU A 82 4.32 1.93 -16.86
C LEU A 82 5.78 2.29 -17.20
N SER A 83 6.01 3.14 -18.18
CA SER A 83 7.37 3.60 -18.52
C SER A 83 8.05 4.40 -17.41
N ARG A 84 7.27 5.00 -16.51
CA ARG A 84 7.76 5.80 -15.37
C ARG A 84 7.98 4.98 -14.10
N TYR A 85 7.03 4.11 -13.79
CA TYR A 85 7.15 3.21 -12.63
C TYR A 85 8.03 1.98 -12.92
N GLY A 86 8.38 1.77 -14.20
CA GLY A 86 9.03 0.56 -14.66
C GLY A 86 8.04 -0.62 -14.75
N ASP A 87 8.52 -1.70 -15.33
CA ASP A 87 7.80 -2.98 -15.44
C ASP A 87 8.13 -3.94 -14.28
N SER A 88 8.92 -3.47 -13.33
CA SER A 88 9.36 -4.25 -12.19
C SER A 88 8.30 -4.27 -11.09
N TYR A 89 7.67 -5.43 -10.95
CA TYR A 89 6.76 -5.71 -9.84
C TYR A 89 7.49 -6.54 -8.80
N SER A 90 7.61 -6.00 -7.60
CA SER A 90 8.14 -6.75 -6.46
C SER A 90 6.98 -7.36 -5.68
N LYS A 91 6.97 -8.68 -5.57
CA LYS A 91 6.03 -9.38 -4.71
C LYS A 91 6.60 -9.47 -3.31
N VAL A 92 5.85 -8.98 -2.33
CA VAL A 92 6.28 -8.97 -0.92
C VAL A 92 6.20 -10.37 -0.31
N THR A 93 5.19 -11.16 -0.70
CA THR A 93 5.01 -12.51 -0.20
C THR A 93 5.66 -13.53 -1.13
N PRO A 94 6.28 -14.59 -0.61
CA PRO A 94 6.81 -15.70 -1.41
C PRO A 94 5.75 -16.35 -2.30
N ASP A 95 6.15 -16.87 -3.46
CA ASP A 95 5.23 -17.55 -4.38
C ASP A 95 4.91 -18.97 -3.92
N ASP A 96 5.89 -19.67 -3.35
CA ASP A 96 5.69 -21.00 -2.78
C ASP A 96 4.73 -20.96 -1.59
N ALA A 97 3.80 -21.90 -1.55
CA ALA A 97 2.76 -21.92 -0.52
C ALA A 97 3.29 -22.15 0.90
N GLN A 98 4.32 -23.00 1.06
CA GLN A 98 4.90 -23.28 2.38
C GLN A 98 5.76 -22.13 2.85
N GLU A 99 6.54 -21.53 1.97
CA GLU A 99 7.34 -20.34 2.31
C GLU A 99 6.44 -19.15 2.62
N ARG A 100 5.34 -18.98 1.89
CA ARG A 100 4.33 -17.95 2.16
C ARG A 100 3.70 -18.14 3.54
N GLU A 101 3.33 -19.36 3.89
CA GLU A 101 2.77 -19.65 5.21
C GLU A 101 3.78 -19.33 6.33
N LYS A 102 5.03 -19.74 6.18
CA LYS A 102 6.11 -19.42 7.12
C LYS A 102 6.33 -17.91 7.23
N PHE A 103 6.37 -17.20 6.10
CA PHE A 103 6.51 -15.76 6.06
C PHE A 103 5.37 -15.06 6.81
N LEU A 104 4.12 -15.40 6.51
CA LEU A 104 2.94 -14.81 7.15
C LEU A 104 2.92 -15.06 8.66
N LYS A 105 3.23 -16.29 9.10
CA LYS A 105 3.34 -16.63 10.53
C LYS A 105 4.46 -15.85 11.22
N ALA A 106 5.60 -15.67 10.57
CA ALA A 106 6.71 -14.88 11.11
C ALA A 106 6.32 -13.41 11.28
N GLN A 107 5.67 -12.80 10.28
CA GLN A 107 5.17 -11.43 10.38
C GLN A 107 4.11 -11.29 11.50
N ALA A 108 3.19 -12.23 11.59
CA ALA A 108 2.18 -12.27 12.64
C ALA A 108 2.81 -12.38 14.04
N ALA A 109 3.86 -13.17 14.19
CA ALA A 109 4.59 -13.30 15.46
C ALA A 109 5.28 -12.00 15.88
N ILE A 110 5.90 -11.28 14.93
CA ILE A 110 6.52 -9.98 15.19
C ILE A 110 5.47 -8.97 15.67
N VAL A 111 4.36 -8.86 14.93
CA VAL A 111 3.28 -7.92 15.27
C VAL A 111 2.66 -8.28 16.63
N ALA A 112 2.39 -9.56 16.88
CA ALA A 112 1.85 -10.01 18.15
C ALA A 112 2.82 -9.72 19.30
N LYS A 113 4.10 -9.99 19.14
CA LYS A 113 5.12 -9.76 20.18
C LYS A 113 5.22 -8.28 20.59
N ILE A 114 5.06 -7.37 19.65
CA ILE A 114 5.18 -5.93 19.92
C ILE A 114 3.90 -5.35 20.53
N ASN A 115 2.74 -5.90 20.17
CA ASN A 115 1.44 -5.27 20.46
C ASN A 115 0.59 -6.03 21.49
N ALA A 116 0.89 -7.30 21.77
CA ALA A 116 0.12 -8.07 22.73
C ALA A 116 0.36 -7.58 24.17
N PRO A 117 -0.63 -7.68 25.05
CA PRO A 117 -0.45 -7.38 26.46
C PRO A 117 0.54 -8.35 27.12
N ASP A 118 1.10 -7.91 28.25
CA ASP A 118 2.09 -8.71 29.00
C ASP A 118 1.52 -10.09 29.37
N GLY A 119 2.35 -11.12 29.22
CA GLY A 119 1.96 -12.49 29.51
C GLY A 119 1.13 -13.19 28.44
N ALA A 120 0.82 -12.55 27.32
CA ALA A 120 0.08 -13.17 26.24
C ALA A 120 0.89 -14.28 25.55
N ASP A 121 0.21 -15.39 25.24
CA ASP A 121 0.79 -16.49 24.46
C ASP A 121 0.82 -16.16 22.97
N ILE A 122 1.99 -15.70 22.52
CA ILE A 122 2.21 -15.30 21.13
C ILE A 122 2.02 -16.49 20.16
N ALA A 123 2.46 -17.68 20.54
CA ALA A 123 2.33 -18.87 19.69
C ALA A 123 0.84 -19.22 19.46
N LYS A 124 0.04 -19.13 20.53
CA LYS A 124 -1.41 -19.34 20.45
C LYS A 124 -2.09 -18.29 19.55
N ILE A 125 -1.72 -17.01 19.66
CA ILE A 125 -2.24 -15.93 18.79
C ILE A 125 -1.92 -16.24 17.34
N VAL A 126 -0.67 -16.54 17.01
CA VAL A 126 -0.24 -16.84 15.64
C VAL A 126 -0.96 -18.07 15.08
N HIS A 127 -1.08 -19.13 15.88
CA HIS A 127 -1.77 -20.35 15.48
C HIS A 127 -3.26 -20.11 15.18
N SER A 128 -3.97 -19.42 16.09
CA SER A 128 -5.43 -19.18 15.95
C SER A 128 -5.78 -18.26 14.80
N THR A 129 -4.85 -17.39 14.42
CA THR A 129 -5.05 -16.37 13.34
C THR A 129 -4.58 -16.84 11.97
N GLY A 130 -3.88 -17.97 11.90
CA GLY A 130 -3.31 -18.49 10.65
C GLY A 130 -2.34 -17.56 9.96
N GLY A 131 -1.71 -16.62 10.71
CA GLY A 131 -0.79 -15.62 10.19
C GLY A 131 -1.45 -14.37 9.58
N GLY A 132 -2.78 -14.25 9.64
CA GLY A 132 -3.49 -13.08 9.13
C GLY A 132 -3.35 -11.87 10.06
N LEU A 133 -2.63 -10.83 9.65
CA LEU A 133 -2.32 -9.64 10.48
C LEU A 133 -3.57 -8.96 11.06
N ARG A 134 -4.62 -8.77 10.26
CA ARG A 134 -5.89 -8.18 10.74
C ARG A 134 -6.51 -9.01 11.88
N ARG A 135 -6.45 -10.34 11.76
CA ARG A 135 -6.93 -11.25 12.81
C ARG A 135 -6.06 -11.18 14.06
N VAL A 136 -4.74 -11.02 13.90
CA VAL A 136 -3.81 -10.83 15.03
C VAL A 136 -4.21 -9.61 15.85
N TYR A 137 -4.45 -8.47 15.22
CA TYR A 137 -4.94 -7.28 15.91
C TYR A 137 -6.27 -7.51 16.62
N THR A 138 -7.20 -8.20 15.99
CA THR A 138 -8.50 -8.54 16.61
C THR A 138 -8.31 -9.40 17.87
N GLU A 139 -7.44 -10.40 17.83
CA GLU A 139 -7.15 -11.24 19.01
C GLU A 139 -6.45 -10.45 20.12
N ILE A 140 -5.52 -9.59 19.79
CA ILE A 140 -4.86 -8.70 20.74
C ILE A 140 -5.87 -7.79 21.45
N GLU A 141 -6.78 -7.18 20.71
CA GLU A 141 -7.84 -6.33 21.28
C GLU A 141 -8.79 -7.11 22.21
N LYS A 142 -9.12 -8.36 21.87
CA LYS A 142 -9.90 -9.22 22.77
C LYS A 142 -9.14 -9.47 24.09
N LEU A 143 -7.85 -9.81 24.00
CA LEU A 143 -7.03 -10.07 25.18
C LEU A 143 -6.94 -8.83 26.08
N ARG A 144 -6.74 -7.65 25.51
CA ARG A 144 -6.70 -6.39 26.25
C ARG A 144 -8.02 -6.13 27.02
N ARG A 145 -9.17 -6.39 26.39
CA ARG A 145 -10.49 -6.23 27.02
C ARG A 145 -10.76 -7.25 28.13
N MET A 146 -10.10 -8.40 28.10
CA MET A 146 -10.23 -9.42 29.16
C MET A 146 -9.35 -9.11 30.38
N GLN A 147 -8.36 -8.25 30.24
CA GLN A 147 -7.44 -7.84 31.33
C GLN A 147 -7.83 -6.49 31.96
N ALA A 148 -8.72 -5.73 31.32
CA ALA A 148 -9.27 -4.47 31.81
C ALA A 148 -10.49 -4.67 32.71
#